data_328988160658de2fec6774584aa9f636
#
_entry.id   328988160658de2fec6774584aa9f636
#
_cell.length_a   1.000
_cell.length_b   1.000
_cell.length_c   1.000
_cell.angle_alpha   90.00
_cell.angle_beta   90.00
_cell.angle_gamma   90.00
#
_symmetry.space_group_name_H-M   'P 1'
#
loop_
_entity.id
_entity.type
_entity.pdbx_description
1 polymer ?
#
loop_
_entity_poly.entity_id
_entity_poly.type
_entity_poly.pdbx_seq_one_letter_code
_entity_poly.pdbx_strand_id
1 'polypeptide(L)' 'MVKATEYRAMAAEHHRLAGMCRSPESREQHFRLEKELRALADSEEYLHGTRAPQHASDPRILK' A
#
# COMPACT_ATOMS: atom_id res chain seq x y z
N MET A 1 16.45 2.84 -6.86
CA MET A 1 15.71 2.33 -5.70
C MET A 1 14.36 3.02 -5.61
N VAL A 2 13.31 2.24 -5.43
CA VAL A 2 11.95 2.78 -5.39
C VAL A 2 11.65 3.31 -3.99
N LYS A 3 11.16 4.53 -3.91
CA LYS A 3 10.81 5.15 -2.64
C LYS A 3 9.36 4.91 -2.29
N ALA A 4 9.03 5.12 -1.01
CA ALA A 4 7.65 4.93 -0.56
C ALA A 4 6.67 5.79 -1.34
N THR A 5 7.05 7.01 -1.68
CA THR A 5 6.19 7.88 -2.47
C THR A 5 5.90 7.30 -3.85
N GLU A 6 6.89 6.62 -4.43
CA GLU A 6 6.69 5.98 -5.73
C GLU A 6 5.77 4.78 -5.62
N TYR A 7 5.92 4.00 -4.55
CA TYR A 7 5.00 2.88 -4.31
C TYR A 7 3.56 3.38 -4.15
N ARG A 8 3.39 4.48 -3.43
CA ARG A 8 2.06 5.05 -3.23
C ARG A 8 1.48 5.59 -4.53
N ALA A 9 2.31 6.19 -5.37
CA ALA A 9 1.86 6.68 -6.65
C ALA A 9 1.39 5.52 -7.54
N MET A 10 2.12 4.41 -7.53
CA MET A 10 1.73 3.23 -8.29
C MET A 10 0.44 2.63 -7.74
N ALA A 11 0.30 2.62 -6.40
CA ALA A 11 -0.93 2.12 -5.79
C ALA A 11 -2.13 2.97 -6.21
N ALA A 12 -1.97 4.28 -6.22
CA ALA A 12 -3.03 5.18 -6.64
C ALA A 12 -3.40 4.94 -8.11
N GLU A 13 -2.41 4.67 -8.94
CA GLU A 13 -2.66 4.39 -10.35
C GLU A 13 -3.47 3.11 -10.51
N HIS A 14 -3.11 2.06 -9.77
CA HIS A 14 -3.88 0.83 -9.84
C HIS A 14 -5.29 0.99 -9.30
N HIS A 15 -5.43 1.81 -8.27
CA HIS A 15 -6.76 2.11 -7.73
C HIS A 15 -7.63 2.78 -8.80
N ARG A 16 -7.07 3.73 -9.51
CA ARG A 16 -7.78 4.42 -10.58
C ARG A 16 -8.15 3.47 -11.70
N LEU A 17 -7.21 2.60 -12.08
CA LEU A 17 -7.45 1.63 -13.13
C LEU A 17 -8.52 0.62 -12.73
N ALA A 18 -8.56 0.24 -11.47
CA ALA A 18 -9.59 -0.67 -10.98
C ALA A 18 -10.98 -0.07 -11.17
N GLY A 19 -11.11 1.23 -10.94
CA GLY A 19 -12.39 1.89 -11.11
C GLY A 19 -12.85 1.95 -12.56
N MET A 20 -11.91 1.81 -13.51
CA MET A 20 -12.22 1.82 -14.93
C MET A 20 -12.39 0.44 -15.52
N CYS A 21 -12.07 -0.60 -14.77
CA CYS A 21 -12.17 -1.97 -15.27
C CYS A 21 -13.61 -2.39 -15.35
N ARG A 22 -13.96 -3.06 -16.46
CA ARG A 22 -15.29 -3.60 -16.62
C ARG A 22 -15.42 -5.00 -16.04
N SER A 23 -14.31 -5.74 -16.05
CA SER A 23 -14.28 -7.09 -15.56
C SER A 23 -14.03 -7.09 -14.06
N PRO A 24 -14.83 -7.82 -13.27
CA PRO A 24 -14.57 -7.93 -11.83
C PRO A 24 -13.23 -8.56 -11.52
N GLU A 25 -12.78 -9.48 -12.39
CA GLU A 25 -11.48 -10.12 -12.18
C GLU A 25 -10.33 -9.14 -12.33
N SER A 26 -10.38 -8.31 -13.37
CA SER A 26 -9.35 -7.29 -13.56
C SER A 26 -9.35 -6.28 -12.44
N ARG A 27 -10.55 -5.90 -11.99
CA ARG A 27 -10.67 -4.95 -10.88
C ARG A 27 -10.04 -5.50 -9.63
N GLU A 28 -10.30 -6.77 -9.36
CA GLU A 28 -9.75 -7.42 -8.17
C GLU A 28 -8.23 -7.50 -8.24
N GLN A 29 -7.67 -7.77 -9.42
CA GLN A 29 -6.25 -7.81 -9.59
C GLN A 29 -5.61 -6.45 -9.30
N HIS A 30 -6.23 -5.38 -9.77
CA HIS A 30 -5.69 -4.05 -9.52
C HIS A 30 -5.80 -3.68 -8.05
N PHE A 31 -6.89 -4.06 -7.39
CA PHE A 31 -7.02 -3.80 -5.96
C PHE A 31 -5.98 -4.58 -5.16
N ARG A 32 -5.68 -5.80 -5.56
CA ARG A 32 -4.67 -6.60 -4.91
C ARG A 32 -3.29 -5.95 -5.05
N LEU A 33 -2.97 -5.49 -6.25
CA LEU A 33 -1.71 -4.81 -6.49
C LEU A 33 -1.61 -3.52 -5.70
N GLU A 34 -2.71 -2.78 -5.62
CA GLU A 34 -2.74 -1.56 -4.82
C GLU A 34 -2.41 -1.88 -3.36
N LYS A 35 -3.01 -2.91 -2.82
CA LYS A 35 -2.78 -3.31 -1.44
C LYS A 35 -1.32 -3.69 -1.21
N GLU A 36 -0.74 -4.45 -2.13
CA GLU A 36 0.64 -4.85 -2.02
C GLU A 36 1.58 -3.66 -2.09
N LEU A 37 1.31 -2.74 -3.00
CA LEU A 37 2.13 -1.55 -3.14
C LEU A 37 2.07 -0.67 -1.90
N ARG A 38 0.91 -0.56 -1.28
CA ARG A 38 0.80 0.20 -0.05
C ARG A 38 1.55 -0.45 1.09
N ALA A 39 1.53 -1.78 1.15
CA ALA A 39 2.30 -2.50 2.15
C ALA A 39 3.79 -2.29 1.94
N LEU A 40 4.25 -2.29 0.70
CA LEU A 40 5.64 -2.01 0.40
C LEU A 40 6.03 -0.60 0.79
N ALA A 41 5.14 0.37 0.56
CA ALA A 41 5.41 1.75 0.95
C ALA A 41 5.56 1.87 2.46
N ASP A 42 4.69 1.21 3.19
CA ASP A 42 4.76 1.23 4.66
C ASP A 42 6.06 0.60 5.15
N SER A 43 6.46 -0.52 4.53
CA SER A 43 7.71 -1.17 4.90
C SER A 43 8.91 -0.27 4.63
N GLU A 44 8.91 0.41 3.48
CA GLU A 44 9.99 1.33 3.15
C GLU A 44 10.11 2.44 4.19
N GLU A 45 8.99 3.03 4.55
CA GLU A 45 9.00 4.10 5.53
C GLU A 45 9.48 3.63 6.88
N TYR A 46 9.08 2.44 7.26
CA TYR A 46 9.51 1.88 8.53
C TYR A 46 11.02 1.63 8.53
N LEU A 47 11.52 1.02 7.46
CA LEU A 47 12.93 0.68 7.38
C LEU A 47 13.82 1.92 7.38
N HIS A 48 13.32 3.02 6.84
CA HIS A 48 14.07 4.27 6.80
C HIS A 48 13.81 5.15 8.02
N GLY A 49 12.99 4.69 8.95
CA GLY A 49 12.71 5.42 10.17
C GLY A 49 11.88 6.67 10.00
N THR A 50 11.23 6.81 8.86
CA THR A 50 10.40 7.98 8.58
C THR A 50 9.02 7.86 9.19
N ARG A 51 8.66 6.67 9.63
CA ARG A 51 7.33 6.44 10.16
C ARG A 51 7.30 5.14 10.96
N ALA A 52 6.65 5.19 12.11
CA ALA A 52 6.48 3.99 12.93
C ALA A 52 5.39 3.11 12.33
N PRO A 53 5.53 1.78 12.43
CA PRO A 53 4.48 0.87 11.96
C PRO A 53 3.21 1.07 12.76
N GLN A 54 2.08 1.10 12.07
CA GLN A 54 0.81 1.38 12.73
C GLN A 54 0.43 0.31 13.74
N HIS A 55 0.66 -0.94 13.41
CA HIS A 55 0.31 -2.00 14.33
C HIS A 55 1.26 -2.08 15.52
N ALA A 56 2.44 -1.50 15.42
CA ALA A 56 3.35 -1.42 16.56
C ALA A 56 2.89 -0.39 17.57
N SER A 57 2.07 0.56 17.15
CA SER A 57 1.53 1.56 18.05
C SER A 57 0.13 1.20 18.54
N ASP A 58 -0.33 0.01 18.23
CA ASP A 58 -1.63 -0.45 18.69
C ASP A 58 -1.61 -0.62 20.21
N PRO A 59 -2.52 0.03 20.92
CA PRO A 59 -2.53 -0.08 22.40
C PRO A 59 -2.72 -1.48 22.92
N ARG A 60 -3.30 -2.35 22.14
CA ARG A 60 -3.48 -3.73 22.55
C ARG A 60 -2.15 -4.47 22.72
N ILE A 61 -1.14 -4.04 22.00
CA ILE A 61 0.17 -4.65 22.06
C ILE A 61 0.91 -4.21 23.32
N LEU A 62 0.59 -3.06 23.81
CA LEU A 62 1.27 -2.46 24.95
C LEU A 62 0.82 -3.04 26.28
N LYS A 63 -0.19 -3.83 26.27
CA LYS A 63 -0.62 -4.51 27.50
C LYS A 63 0.19 -5.80 27.75
#